data_25312212bc0e9f02dfd1115ca1936268
#
_entry.id   25312212bc0e9f02dfd1115ca1936268
#
_cell.length_a   1.000
_cell.length_b   1.000
_cell.length_c   1.000
_cell.angle_alpha   90.00
_cell.angle_beta   90.00
_cell.angle_gamma   90.00
#
_symmetry.space_group_name_H-M   'P 1'
#
loop_
_entity.id
_entity.type
_entity.pdbx_description
1 polymer ?
#
loop_
_entity_poly.entity_id
_entity_poly.type
_entity_poly.pdbx_seq_one_letter_code
_entity_poly.pdbx_strand_id
1 'polypeptide(L)'
;MKPILLRASLVFAGIFALTGCVTSTVDEMVFNEPTEGIGDATVVILGRRHASDYETEPDFIQCVGKHISARDRSIEVMGELDFINALYPWFEPRTAPLRPEDIDKLMVQPPVAAKMAELKTEYMIWIDGSTVETNSAGSMTCGIGPGGAGCFGFGTWGNESNYEATIWDFTDRAEVGRVNTSTSGQSYMPAVVVPIPIIAPVQGTACDGIGDQLLEFLSSEY
;
A
#
# COMPACT_ATOMS: atom_id res chain seq x y z
N MET A 1 -43.52 22.59 16.77
CA MET A 1 -42.13 22.67 16.34
C MET A 1 -41.30 21.37 16.56
N LYS A 2 -41.83 20.28 17.13
CA LYS A 2 -41.13 18.99 17.36
C LYS A 2 -41.00 18.02 16.16
N PRO A 3 -41.89 17.99 15.13
CA PRO A 3 -41.79 16.96 14.08
C PRO A 3 -40.74 17.23 12.99
N ILE A 4 -40.30 18.47 12.82
CA ILE A 4 -39.31 18.82 11.76
C ILE A 4 -37.88 18.39 12.16
N LEU A 5 -37.52 18.53 13.44
CA LEU A 5 -36.23 18.11 13.96
C LEU A 5 -36.05 16.59 13.92
N LEU A 6 -37.13 15.82 14.15
CA LEU A 6 -37.07 14.36 14.10
C LEU A 6 -36.89 13.81 12.67
N ARG A 7 -37.48 14.52 11.67
CA ARG A 7 -37.32 14.13 10.25
C ARG A 7 -35.94 14.48 9.70
N ALA A 8 -35.34 15.58 10.13
CA ALA A 8 -33.96 15.94 9.77
C ALA A 8 -32.94 14.96 10.34
N SER A 9 -33.14 14.47 11.58
CA SER A 9 -32.27 13.48 12.21
C SER A 9 -32.31 12.11 11.51
N LEU A 10 -33.46 11.69 11.00
CA LEU A 10 -33.63 10.43 10.26
C LEU A 10 -32.98 10.47 8.87
N VAL A 11 -33.00 11.63 8.20
CA VAL A 11 -32.30 11.81 6.91
C VAL A 11 -30.78 11.82 7.10
N PHE A 12 -30.25 12.41 8.19
CA PHE A 12 -28.83 12.46 8.48
C PHE A 12 -28.26 11.09 8.91
N ALA A 13 -29.06 10.26 9.60
CA ALA A 13 -28.67 8.89 9.98
C ALA A 13 -28.61 7.93 8.78
N GLY A 14 -29.38 8.20 7.71
CA GLY A 14 -29.37 7.36 6.49
C GLY A 14 -28.15 7.56 5.58
N ILE A 15 -27.43 8.66 5.71
CA ILE A 15 -26.27 8.99 4.85
C ILE A 15 -24.99 8.27 5.30
N PHE A 16 -24.91 7.81 6.57
CA PHE A 16 -23.73 7.16 7.12
C PHE A 16 -23.60 5.66 6.79
N ALA A 17 -24.55 5.05 6.07
CA ALA A 17 -24.57 3.60 5.81
C ALA A 17 -24.11 3.20 4.40
N LEU A 18 -23.58 4.13 3.59
CA LEU A 18 -23.13 3.86 2.22
C LEU A 18 -21.60 3.69 2.17
N THR A 19 -21.07 2.71 2.90
CA THR A 19 -19.70 2.26 2.69
C THR A 19 -19.70 1.21 1.58
N GLY A 20 -18.80 1.38 0.59
CA GLY A 20 -18.56 0.36 -0.42
C GLY A 20 -18.09 -0.93 0.26
N CYS A 21 -18.58 -2.08 -0.21
CA CYS A 21 -18.09 -3.37 0.29
C CYS A 21 -16.68 -3.61 -0.22
N VAL A 22 -15.74 -3.89 0.68
CA VAL A 22 -14.37 -4.31 0.38
C VAL A 22 -14.18 -5.70 0.99
N THR A 23 -13.60 -6.61 0.23
CA THR A 23 -13.17 -7.93 0.70
C THR A 23 -11.67 -8.01 0.59
N SER A 24 -10.99 -8.41 1.66
CA SER A 24 -9.54 -8.58 1.69
C SER A 24 -9.18 -9.96 2.20
N THR A 25 -8.17 -10.55 1.60
CA THR A 25 -7.51 -11.78 2.06
C THR A 25 -6.03 -11.48 2.19
N VAL A 26 -5.44 -11.87 3.30
CA VAL A 26 -3.99 -11.72 3.55
C VAL A 26 -3.45 -13.10 3.91
N ASP A 27 -2.42 -13.53 3.19
CA ASP A 27 -1.72 -14.79 3.42
C ASP A 27 -0.25 -14.48 3.72
N GLU A 28 0.27 -15.07 4.78
CA GLU A 28 1.66 -14.94 5.22
C GLU A 28 2.39 -16.28 5.15
N MET A 29 3.64 -16.24 4.71
CA MET A 29 4.58 -17.35 4.76
C MET A 29 5.87 -16.88 5.41
N VAL A 30 6.17 -17.39 6.60
CA VAL A 30 7.44 -17.13 7.30
C VAL A 30 8.34 -18.34 7.09
N PHE A 31 9.57 -18.11 6.58
CA PHE A 31 10.55 -19.16 6.35
C PHE A 31 11.54 -19.25 7.51
N ASN A 32 11.98 -18.12 8.04
CA ASN A 32 12.82 -18.00 9.22
C ASN A 32 12.28 -16.86 10.07
N GLU A 33 11.82 -17.19 11.27
CA GLU A 33 11.42 -16.17 12.24
C GLU A 33 12.65 -15.42 12.76
N PRO A 34 12.58 -14.07 12.91
CA PRO A 34 13.64 -13.33 13.58
C PRO A 34 13.85 -13.90 14.98
N THR A 35 15.08 -14.21 15.34
CA THR A 35 15.40 -14.79 16.67
C THR A 35 15.34 -13.75 17.77
N GLU A 36 15.44 -12.48 17.41
CA GLU A 36 15.33 -11.30 18.28
C GLU A 36 14.59 -10.22 17.48
N GLY A 37 13.77 -9.41 18.13
CA GLY A 37 13.10 -8.26 17.48
C GLY A 37 14.14 -7.30 16.88
N ILE A 38 13.73 -6.51 15.92
CA ILE A 38 14.60 -5.63 15.08
C ILE A 38 15.54 -4.73 15.90
N GLY A 39 15.23 -4.43 17.16
CA GLY A 39 16.05 -3.55 18.00
C GLY A 39 16.21 -2.15 17.39
N ASP A 40 17.47 -1.69 17.23
CA ASP A 40 17.82 -0.38 16.64
C ASP A 40 18.07 -0.45 15.12
N ALA A 41 17.62 -1.52 14.46
CA ALA A 41 17.86 -1.71 13.02
C ALA A 41 16.88 -0.90 12.18
N THR A 42 17.31 -0.56 10.97
CA THR A 42 16.50 0.17 9.99
C THR A 42 15.87 -0.82 9.00
N VAL A 43 14.59 -0.67 8.76
CA VAL A 43 13.85 -1.37 7.71
C VAL A 43 13.73 -0.48 6.49
N VAL A 44 14.06 -1.02 5.32
CA VAL A 44 13.88 -0.32 4.04
C VAL A 44 12.70 -0.92 3.29
N ILE A 45 11.81 -0.06 2.78
CA ILE A 45 10.67 -0.50 1.96
C ILE A 45 10.88 0.00 0.54
N LEU A 46 10.94 -0.93 -0.41
CA LEU A 46 11.15 -0.67 -1.83
C LEU A 46 10.00 -1.21 -2.66
N GLY A 47 9.63 -0.47 -3.70
CA GLY A 47 8.72 -0.94 -4.73
C GLY A 47 9.46 -1.56 -5.91
N ARG A 48 8.84 -2.54 -6.56
CA ARG A 48 9.36 -3.08 -7.80
C ARG A 48 9.34 -2.02 -8.90
N ARG A 49 10.45 -1.94 -9.62
CA ARG A 49 10.64 -1.06 -10.77
C ARG A 49 10.90 -1.87 -12.02
N HIS A 50 10.34 -1.45 -13.13
CA HIS A 50 10.68 -1.99 -14.45
C HIS A 50 11.36 -0.91 -15.30
N ALA A 51 12.65 -1.09 -15.57
CA ALA A 51 13.50 -0.28 -16.45
C ALA A 51 13.45 1.25 -16.25
N SER A 52 12.30 1.89 -16.24
CA SER A 52 12.13 3.35 -16.08
C SER A 52 10.82 3.74 -15.38
N ASP A 53 9.92 2.80 -15.19
CA ASP A 53 8.60 3.04 -14.59
C ASP A 53 8.44 2.21 -13.32
N TYR A 54 7.55 2.65 -12.42
CA TYR A 54 7.15 1.88 -11.25
C TYR A 54 6.09 0.87 -11.67
N GLU A 55 6.30 -0.41 -11.34
CA GLU A 55 5.25 -1.42 -11.40
C GLU A 55 4.37 -1.36 -10.15
N THR A 56 4.97 -1.02 -8.99
CA THR A 56 4.26 -0.81 -7.72
C THR A 56 4.07 0.69 -7.50
N GLU A 57 2.87 1.11 -7.15
CA GLU A 57 2.54 2.52 -6.96
C GLU A 57 3.32 3.10 -5.76
N PRO A 58 4.03 4.24 -5.95
CA PRO A 58 4.80 4.88 -4.89
C PRO A 58 3.95 5.26 -3.66
N ASP A 59 2.69 5.60 -3.87
CA ASP A 59 1.75 5.94 -2.79
C ASP A 59 1.45 4.72 -1.91
N PHE A 60 1.44 3.51 -2.48
CA PHE A 60 1.28 2.27 -1.74
C PHE A 60 2.49 1.99 -0.86
N ILE A 61 3.71 2.11 -1.41
CA ILE A 61 4.97 1.96 -0.66
C ILE A 61 5.01 2.93 0.54
N GLN A 62 4.65 4.19 0.29
CA GLN A 62 4.61 5.20 1.34
C GLN A 62 3.51 4.90 2.38
N CYS A 63 2.38 4.35 1.97
CA CYS A 63 1.30 3.94 2.86
C CYS A 63 1.80 2.87 3.85
N VAL A 64 2.42 1.80 3.35
CA VAL A 64 2.95 0.71 4.18
C VAL A 64 3.99 1.23 5.18
N GLY A 65 4.94 2.04 4.72
CA GLY A 65 5.96 2.64 5.60
C GLY A 65 5.36 3.51 6.71
N LYS A 66 4.36 4.33 6.38
CA LYS A 66 3.65 5.14 7.37
C LYS A 66 2.83 4.30 8.35
N HIS A 67 2.21 3.22 7.87
CA HIS A 67 1.44 2.31 8.69
C HIS A 67 2.32 1.69 9.79
N ILE A 68 3.49 1.17 9.42
CA ILE A 68 4.47 0.59 10.35
C ILE A 68 4.93 1.64 11.36
N SER A 69 5.48 2.76 10.90
CA SER A 69 6.02 3.82 11.75
C SER A 69 4.98 4.48 12.68
N ALA A 70 3.70 4.47 12.30
CA ALA A 70 2.64 5.04 13.12
C ALA A 70 2.21 4.12 14.26
N ARG A 71 2.31 2.79 14.06
CA ARG A 71 1.92 1.78 15.06
C ARG A 71 3.05 1.40 15.99
N ASP A 72 4.27 1.29 15.45
CA ASP A 72 5.47 1.06 16.26
C ASP A 72 6.55 2.09 15.91
N ARG A 73 6.84 2.97 16.88
CA ARG A 73 7.85 4.02 16.73
C ARG A 73 9.28 3.55 17.04
N SER A 74 9.43 2.34 17.52
CA SER A 74 10.74 1.74 17.73
C SER A 74 11.34 1.22 16.41
N ILE A 75 10.49 0.93 15.43
CA ILE A 75 10.91 0.49 14.10
C ILE A 75 11.25 1.73 13.26
N GLU A 76 12.52 1.89 12.92
CA GLU A 76 12.97 2.93 12.00
C GLU A 76 12.74 2.48 10.55
N VAL A 77 11.82 3.15 9.86
CA VAL A 77 11.51 2.86 8.44
C VAL A 77 12.17 3.91 7.56
N MET A 78 13.11 3.48 6.73
CA MET A 78 13.73 4.30 5.70
C MET A 78 12.88 4.30 4.42
N GLY A 79 12.57 5.47 3.92
CA GLY A 79 11.84 5.63 2.67
C GLY A 79 12.67 5.22 1.44
N GLU A 80 11.99 4.75 0.39
CA GLU A 80 12.62 4.30 -0.84
C GLU A 80 13.60 5.32 -1.45
N LEU A 81 13.18 6.59 -1.54
CA LEU A 81 14.02 7.64 -2.15
C LEU A 81 15.27 7.94 -1.32
N ASP A 82 15.18 7.89 0.00
CA ASP A 82 16.32 8.14 0.88
C ASP A 82 17.34 7.00 0.76
N PHE A 83 16.86 5.75 0.68
CA PHE A 83 17.69 4.58 0.46
C PHE A 83 18.41 4.63 -0.90
N ILE A 84 17.67 4.91 -1.98
CA ILE A 84 18.24 5.03 -3.32
C ILE A 84 19.31 6.11 -3.39
N ASN A 85 19.03 7.29 -2.82
CA ASN A 85 19.98 8.40 -2.79
C ASN A 85 21.24 8.04 -1.97
N ALA A 86 21.07 7.33 -0.87
CA ALA A 86 22.20 6.89 -0.02
C ALA A 86 23.10 5.89 -0.71
N LEU A 87 22.56 5.05 -1.59
CA LEU A 87 23.27 4.02 -2.35
C LEU A 87 23.59 4.44 -3.80
N TYR A 88 23.53 5.72 -4.12
CA TYR A 88 23.95 6.20 -5.44
C TYR A 88 25.43 5.81 -5.71
N PRO A 89 25.80 5.32 -6.92
CA PRO A 89 24.96 5.10 -8.12
C PRO A 89 24.42 3.66 -8.30
N TRP A 90 24.43 2.83 -7.27
CA TRP A 90 24.12 1.38 -7.38
C TRP A 90 22.62 1.08 -7.48
N PHE A 91 21.75 2.01 -7.03
CA PHE A 91 20.29 1.88 -7.10
C PHE A 91 19.64 2.81 -8.12
N GLU A 92 20.40 3.28 -9.11
CA GLU A 92 19.83 4.00 -10.24
C GLU A 92 19.00 3.07 -11.15
N PRO A 93 18.05 3.57 -11.96
CA PRO A 93 17.16 2.75 -12.79
C PRO A 93 17.87 1.72 -13.69
N ARG A 94 19.14 1.96 -14.02
CA ARG A 94 19.94 1.06 -14.87
C ARG A 94 20.79 0.06 -14.08
N THR A 95 20.99 0.29 -12.79
CA THR A 95 21.90 -0.47 -11.95
C THR A 95 21.21 -1.13 -10.77
N ALA A 96 20.00 -0.67 -10.43
CA ALA A 96 19.20 -1.25 -9.38
C ALA A 96 18.87 -2.72 -9.68
N PRO A 97 18.90 -3.58 -8.65
CA PRO A 97 18.46 -4.96 -8.80
C PRO A 97 16.97 -4.98 -9.20
N LEU A 98 16.60 -5.94 -10.03
CA LEU A 98 15.22 -6.15 -10.46
C LEU A 98 14.49 -7.18 -9.57
N ARG A 99 15.23 -7.87 -8.71
CA ARG A 99 14.72 -8.89 -7.80
C ARG A 99 15.51 -8.87 -6.50
N PRO A 100 14.90 -9.25 -5.38
CA PRO A 100 15.56 -9.29 -4.07
C PRO A 100 16.89 -10.10 -4.10
N GLU A 101 16.91 -11.25 -4.76
CA GLU A 101 18.07 -12.14 -4.82
C GLU A 101 19.26 -11.52 -5.56
N ASP A 102 19.02 -10.52 -6.40
CA ASP A 102 20.11 -9.82 -7.11
C ASP A 102 20.85 -8.82 -6.21
N ILE A 103 20.31 -8.52 -5.02
CA ILE A 103 20.92 -7.61 -4.04
C ILE A 103 22.26 -8.16 -3.54
N ASP A 104 22.39 -9.46 -3.39
CA ASP A 104 23.66 -10.10 -3.00
C ASP A 104 24.83 -9.69 -3.91
N LYS A 105 24.58 -9.50 -5.20
CA LYS A 105 25.58 -9.04 -6.16
C LYS A 105 26.09 -7.63 -5.86
N LEU A 106 25.24 -6.79 -5.26
CA LEU A 106 25.60 -5.45 -4.82
C LEU A 106 26.33 -5.50 -3.47
N MET A 107 25.88 -6.34 -2.55
CA MET A 107 26.43 -6.47 -1.21
C MET A 107 27.87 -6.95 -1.17
N VAL A 108 28.34 -7.66 -2.21
CA VAL A 108 29.78 -8.04 -2.32
C VAL A 108 30.69 -6.85 -2.66
N GLN A 109 30.11 -5.70 -3.04
CA GLN A 109 30.90 -4.50 -3.32
C GLN A 109 31.22 -3.76 -2.02
N PRO A 110 32.51 -3.55 -1.65
CA PRO A 110 32.88 -2.98 -0.36
C PRO A 110 32.22 -1.62 -0.04
N PRO A 111 32.06 -0.68 -1.01
CA PRO A 111 31.41 0.59 -0.71
C PRO A 111 29.91 0.45 -0.40
N VAL A 112 29.22 -0.51 -1.04
CA VAL A 112 27.80 -0.79 -0.76
C VAL A 112 27.65 -1.40 0.62
N ALA A 113 28.42 -2.44 0.92
CA ALA A 113 28.42 -3.09 2.24
C ALA A 113 28.71 -2.09 3.37
N ALA A 114 29.70 -1.21 3.19
CA ALA A 114 30.04 -0.18 4.16
C ALA A 114 28.88 0.81 4.37
N LYS A 115 28.19 1.19 3.28
CA LYS A 115 27.04 2.12 3.36
C LYS A 115 25.84 1.46 4.02
N MET A 116 25.55 0.20 3.74
CA MET A 116 24.49 -0.57 4.41
C MET A 116 24.72 -0.66 5.92
N ALA A 117 25.99 -0.93 6.33
CA ALA A 117 26.36 -0.95 7.74
C ALA A 117 26.22 0.43 8.41
N GLU A 118 26.54 1.53 7.71
CA GLU A 118 26.33 2.91 8.19
C GLU A 118 24.84 3.21 8.42
N LEU A 119 23.98 2.76 7.49
CA LEU A 119 22.54 2.94 7.54
C LEU A 119 21.85 2.00 8.55
N LYS A 120 22.59 1.05 9.13
CA LYS A 120 22.06 0.00 10.02
C LYS A 120 20.90 -0.78 9.40
N THR A 121 20.88 -0.92 8.08
CA THR A 121 19.82 -1.61 7.38
C THR A 121 19.94 -3.10 7.59
N GLU A 122 18.95 -3.71 8.23
CA GLU A 122 18.90 -5.13 8.51
C GLU A 122 17.91 -5.86 7.61
N TYR A 123 16.71 -5.27 7.44
CA TYR A 123 15.67 -5.84 6.61
C TYR A 123 15.32 -4.94 5.42
N MET A 124 15.06 -5.59 4.30
CA MET A 124 14.48 -4.96 3.13
C MET A 124 13.14 -5.63 2.82
N ILE A 125 12.13 -4.81 2.72
CA ILE A 125 10.79 -5.22 2.30
C ILE A 125 10.62 -4.79 0.84
N TRP A 126 10.56 -5.78 -0.04
CA TRP A 126 10.38 -5.57 -1.48
C TRP A 126 8.94 -5.82 -1.86
N ILE A 127 8.22 -4.78 -2.27
CA ILE A 127 6.80 -4.86 -2.60
C ILE A 127 6.62 -4.88 -4.11
N ASP A 128 5.91 -5.90 -4.60
CA ASP A 128 5.50 -6.09 -5.98
C ASP A 128 3.96 -6.14 -6.06
N GLY A 129 3.40 -5.56 -7.09
CA GLY A 129 1.95 -5.58 -7.31
C GLY A 129 1.39 -4.22 -7.69
N SER A 130 0.08 -4.22 -7.92
CA SER A 130 -0.63 -3.01 -8.35
C SER A 130 -2.13 -3.08 -8.06
N THR A 131 -2.78 -1.93 -8.16
CA THR A 131 -4.24 -1.80 -8.15
C THR A 131 -4.75 -1.57 -9.56
N VAL A 132 -5.70 -2.40 -10.00
CA VAL A 132 -6.29 -2.32 -11.33
C VAL A 132 -7.80 -2.15 -11.28
N GLU A 133 -8.35 -1.42 -12.24
CA GLU A 133 -9.79 -1.38 -12.48
C GLU A 133 -10.21 -2.65 -13.23
N THR A 134 -11.20 -3.38 -12.72
CA THR A 134 -11.60 -4.68 -13.26
C THR A 134 -12.80 -4.59 -14.17
N ASN A 135 -13.78 -3.78 -13.83
CA ASN A 135 -15.00 -3.60 -14.62
C ASN A 135 -15.57 -2.21 -14.38
N SER A 136 -16.24 -1.67 -15.39
CA SER A 136 -17.01 -0.44 -15.24
C SER A 136 -18.33 -0.56 -16.00
N ALA A 137 -19.39 -0.03 -15.43
CA ALA A 137 -20.72 -0.04 -16.01
C ALA A 137 -21.51 1.20 -15.58
N GLY A 138 -22.53 1.51 -16.38
CA GLY A 138 -23.46 2.59 -16.07
C GLY A 138 -23.57 3.62 -17.17
N SER A 139 -24.39 4.61 -16.92
CA SER A 139 -24.62 5.75 -17.82
C SER A 139 -24.98 6.98 -17.00
N MET A 140 -24.40 8.10 -17.39
CA MET A 140 -24.68 9.40 -16.76
C MET A 140 -24.92 10.44 -17.84
N THR A 141 -25.97 11.21 -17.71
CA THR A 141 -26.28 12.32 -18.60
C THR A 141 -26.32 13.60 -17.80
N CYS A 142 -25.58 14.60 -18.25
CA CYS A 142 -25.56 15.93 -17.66
C CYS A 142 -26.12 16.95 -18.66
N GLY A 143 -26.89 17.92 -18.16
CA GLY A 143 -27.51 18.96 -18.98
C GLY A 143 -27.66 20.30 -18.25
N ILE A 144 -27.85 21.35 -19.03
CA ILE A 144 -28.10 22.71 -18.54
C ILE A 144 -29.48 23.10 -19.06
N GLY A 145 -30.34 23.59 -18.18
CA GLY A 145 -31.68 24.04 -18.49
C GLY A 145 -32.05 25.32 -17.76
N PRO A 146 -33.29 25.86 -17.95
CA PRO A 146 -33.72 27.09 -17.30
C PRO A 146 -33.71 27.04 -15.76
N GLY A 147 -33.68 25.85 -15.17
CA GLY A 147 -33.61 25.62 -13.71
C GLY A 147 -32.21 25.38 -13.17
N GLY A 148 -31.15 25.41 -14.00
CA GLY A 148 -29.74 25.16 -13.62
C GLY A 148 -29.12 23.99 -14.37
N ALA A 149 -27.91 23.62 -13.96
CA ALA A 149 -27.20 22.47 -14.47
C ALA A 149 -27.36 21.27 -13.51
N GLY A 150 -27.44 20.06 -14.07
CA GLY A 150 -27.51 18.84 -13.26
C GLY A 150 -27.18 17.58 -14.04
N CYS A 151 -26.79 16.54 -13.32
CA CYS A 151 -26.54 15.22 -13.85
C CYS A 151 -27.55 14.21 -13.29
N PHE A 152 -27.90 13.22 -14.13
CA PHE A 152 -28.77 12.13 -13.73
C PHE A 152 -28.23 10.82 -14.29
N GLY A 153 -28.09 9.82 -13.42
CA GLY A 153 -27.58 8.51 -13.82
C GLY A 153 -26.91 7.76 -12.70
N PHE A 154 -26.22 6.70 -13.09
CA PHE A 154 -25.51 5.82 -12.17
C PHE A 154 -24.25 5.26 -12.86
N GLY A 155 -23.14 5.27 -12.17
CA GLY A 155 -21.90 4.62 -12.56
C GLY A 155 -21.42 3.64 -11.50
N THR A 156 -20.76 2.59 -11.91
CA THR A 156 -20.10 1.63 -11.02
C THR A 156 -18.80 1.17 -11.64
N TRP A 157 -17.79 0.94 -10.81
CA TRP A 157 -16.50 0.33 -11.24
C TRP A 157 -15.92 -0.51 -10.10
N GLY A 158 -15.31 -1.63 -10.48
CA GLY A 158 -14.60 -2.51 -9.58
C GLY A 158 -13.11 -2.20 -9.57
N ASN A 159 -12.47 -2.34 -8.42
CA ASN A 159 -11.03 -2.28 -8.27
C ASN A 159 -10.53 -3.55 -7.58
N GLU A 160 -9.36 -4.01 -7.97
CA GLU A 160 -8.66 -5.13 -7.37
C GLU A 160 -7.20 -4.73 -7.13
N SER A 161 -6.73 -4.93 -5.90
CA SER A 161 -5.36 -4.70 -5.47
C SER A 161 -4.72 -6.04 -5.12
N ASN A 162 -3.63 -6.38 -5.78
CA ASN A 162 -2.85 -7.57 -5.49
C ASN A 162 -1.40 -7.15 -5.27
N TYR A 163 -0.90 -7.38 -4.06
CA TYR A 163 0.47 -7.05 -3.68
C TYR A 163 1.12 -8.21 -2.95
N GLU A 164 2.42 -8.38 -3.20
CA GLU A 164 3.31 -9.29 -2.51
C GLU A 164 4.45 -8.49 -1.89
N ALA A 165 4.71 -8.68 -0.61
CA ALA A 165 5.88 -8.15 0.09
C ALA A 165 6.83 -9.29 0.41
N THR A 166 8.04 -9.26 -0.13
CA THR A 166 9.14 -10.18 0.18
C THR A 166 10.05 -9.53 1.22
N ILE A 167 10.31 -10.24 2.32
CA ILE A 167 11.17 -9.79 3.41
C ILE A 167 12.54 -10.44 3.22
N TRP A 168 13.54 -9.60 3.01
CA TRP A 168 14.93 -10.00 2.82
C TRP A 168 15.78 -9.56 4.00
N ASP A 169 16.50 -10.50 4.60
CA ASP A 169 17.48 -10.24 5.65
C ASP A 169 18.88 -10.03 5.04
N PHE A 170 19.49 -8.89 5.35
CA PHE A 170 20.83 -8.56 4.85
C PHE A 170 21.94 -9.27 5.60
N THR A 171 21.70 -9.73 6.83
CA THR A 171 22.66 -10.47 7.64
C THR A 171 22.80 -11.90 7.12
N ASP A 172 21.66 -12.56 6.98
CA ASP A 172 21.58 -13.95 6.50
C ASP A 172 21.65 -14.03 4.96
N ARG A 173 21.43 -12.91 4.28
CA ARG A 173 21.37 -12.80 2.81
C ARG A 173 20.35 -13.76 2.21
N ALA A 174 19.20 -13.80 2.81
CA ALA A 174 18.13 -14.72 2.46
C ALA A 174 16.75 -14.06 2.55
N GLU A 175 15.82 -14.59 1.79
CA GLU A 175 14.39 -14.34 2.00
C GLU A 175 13.97 -15.05 3.29
N VAL A 176 13.40 -14.28 4.23
CA VAL A 176 12.97 -14.79 5.54
C VAL A 176 11.46 -14.84 5.68
N GLY A 177 10.74 -14.14 4.82
CA GLY A 177 9.28 -14.17 4.84
C GLY A 177 8.66 -13.55 3.61
N ARG A 178 7.36 -13.80 3.44
CA ARG A 178 6.56 -13.27 2.36
C ARG A 178 5.13 -13.03 2.83
N VAL A 179 4.59 -11.87 2.47
CA VAL A 179 3.19 -11.50 2.75
C VAL A 179 2.49 -11.21 1.44
N ASN A 180 1.36 -11.85 1.21
CA ASN A 180 0.52 -11.61 0.03
C ASN A 180 -0.82 -11.02 0.47
N THR A 181 -1.31 -10.01 -0.25
CA THR A 181 -2.66 -9.49 -0.05
C THR A 181 -3.41 -9.42 -1.37
N SER A 182 -4.68 -9.82 -1.32
CA SER A 182 -5.62 -9.65 -2.41
C SER A 182 -6.87 -8.96 -1.86
N THR A 183 -7.16 -7.80 -2.39
CA THR A 183 -8.28 -6.96 -1.94
C THR A 183 -9.11 -6.53 -3.14
N SER A 184 -10.41 -6.73 -3.08
CA SER A 184 -11.35 -6.30 -4.11
C SER A 184 -12.49 -5.47 -3.54
N GLY A 185 -13.00 -4.54 -4.34
CA GLY A 185 -14.10 -3.70 -3.93
C GLY A 185 -14.83 -3.04 -5.08
N GLN A 186 -16.07 -2.68 -4.84
CA GLN A 186 -16.94 -2.04 -5.82
C GLN A 186 -17.22 -0.61 -5.41
N SER A 187 -16.94 0.31 -6.31
CA SER A 187 -17.22 1.75 -6.19
C SER A 187 -18.46 2.13 -6.97
N TYR A 188 -19.14 3.17 -6.53
CA TYR A 188 -20.41 3.63 -7.09
C TYR A 188 -20.43 5.14 -7.25
N MET A 189 -21.13 5.62 -8.27
CA MET A 189 -21.33 7.06 -8.50
C MET A 189 -22.80 7.33 -8.88
N PRO A 190 -23.71 7.41 -7.91
CA PRO A 190 -25.06 7.88 -8.18
C PRO A 190 -25.07 9.38 -8.48
N ALA A 191 -25.90 9.80 -9.43
CA ALA A 191 -26.11 11.20 -9.77
C ALA A 191 -27.61 11.52 -9.80
N VAL A 192 -28.00 12.39 -8.88
CA VAL A 192 -29.31 13.02 -8.84
C VAL A 192 -29.06 14.51 -8.62
N VAL A 193 -28.88 15.27 -9.70
CA VAL A 193 -28.41 16.65 -9.77
C VAL A 193 -26.89 16.77 -9.67
N VAL A 194 -26.23 16.18 -8.66
CA VAL A 194 -24.77 16.17 -8.50
C VAL A 194 -24.29 14.71 -8.40
N PRO A 195 -23.25 14.29 -9.15
CA PRO A 195 -22.65 12.99 -8.97
C PRO A 195 -21.90 12.93 -7.63
N ILE A 196 -22.14 11.87 -6.86
CA ILE A 196 -21.50 11.63 -5.55
C ILE A 196 -20.73 10.33 -5.64
N PRO A 197 -19.38 10.35 -5.71
CA PRO A 197 -18.59 9.13 -5.73
C PRO A 197 -18.55 8.47 -4.34
N ILE A 198 -18.85 7.19 -4.30
CA ILE A 198 -18.70 6.29 -3.15
C ILE A 198 -17.58 5.32 -3.53
N ILE A 199 -16.38 5.57 -3.05
CA ILE A 199 -15.17 4.86 -3.44
C ILE A 199 -14.88 3.75 -2.44
N ALA A 200 -14.65 2.54 -2.93
CA ALA A 200 -14.16 1.43 -2.15
C ALA A 200 -12.64 1.63 -1.91
N PRO A 201 -12.15 1.70 -0.65
CA PRO A 201 -10.75 1.98 -0.34
C PRO A 201 -9.87 0.71 -0.49
N VAL A 202 -9.86 0.09 -1.67
CA VAL A 202 -9.24 -1.21 -1.93
C VAL A 202 -7.74 -1.18 -1.67
N GLN A 203 -7.02 -0.20 -2.22
CA GLN A 203 -5.58 -0.04 -2.03
C GLN A 203 -5.22 0.26 -0.56
N GLY A 204 -6.02 1.11 0.12
CA GLY A 204 -5.81 1.39 1.54
C GLY A 204 -5.99 0.16 2.42
N THR A 205 -7.01 -0.67 2.14
CA THR A 205 -7.25 -1.93 2.85
C THR A 205 -6.10 -2.94 2.62
N ALA A 206 -5.57 -3.02 1.40
CA ALA A 206 -4.41 -3.84 1.09
C ALA A 206 -3.15 -3.35 1.84
N CYS A 207 -2.95 -2.04 1.91
CA CYS A 207 -1.85 -1.42 2.66
C CYS A 207 -1.94 -1.76 4.16
N ASP A 208 -3.12 -1.62 4.75
CA ASP A 208 -3.34 -1.95 6.17
C ASP A 208 -3.05 -3.44 6.42
N GLY A 209 -3.51 -4.33 5.53
CA GLY A 209 -3.28 -5.77 5.65
C GLY A 209 -1.80 -6.16 5.61
N ILE A 210 -1.04 -5.66 4.62
CA ILE A 210 0.41 -5.89 4.55
C ILE A 210 1.11 -5.25 5.75
N GLY A 211 0.74 -4.02 6.10
CA GLY A 211 1.37 -3.30 7.20
C GLY A 211 1.21 -4.00 8.55
N ASP A 212 0.04 -4.57 8.83
CA ASP A 212 -0.22 -5.30 10.06
C ASP A 212 0.62 -6.60 10.14
N GLN A 213 0.73 -7.36 9.04
CA GLN A 213 1.54 -8.59 9.01
C GLN A 213 3.04 -8.29 9.11
N LEU A 214 3.51 -7.25 8.41
CA LEU A 214 4.89 -6.82 8.53
C LEU A 214 5.23 -6.37 9.95
N LEU A 215 4.32 -5.67 10.62
CA LEU A 215 4.50 -5.31 12.05
C LEU A 215 4.60 -6.54 12.94
N GLU A 216 3.75 -7.55 12.74
CA GLU A 216 3.80 -8.78 13.50
C GLU A 216 5.14 -9.48 13.30
N PHE A 217 5.62 -9.60 12.06
CA PHE A 217 6.93 -10.15 11.74
C PHE A 217 8.09 -9.37 12.39
N LEU A 218 8.07 -8.02 12.26
CA LEU A 218 9.15 -7.16 12.72
C LEU A 218 9.18 -6.98 14.25
N SER A 219 8.05 -7.12 14.93
CA SER A 219 7.92 -6.94 16.37
C SER A 219 7.91 -8.24 17.17
N SER A 220 8.08 -9.40 16.52
CA SER A 220 8.12 -10.69 17.23
C SER A 220 9.29 -10.74 18.21
N GLU A 221 9.00 -10.38 19.48
CA GLU A 221 9.83 -10.74 20.64
C GLU A 221 9.38 -12.16 21.09
N TYR A 222 10.26 -13.13 20.98
CA TYR A 222 10.11 -14.43 21.62
C TYR A 222 10.89 -14.49 22.93
#